data_69e19acfad48b5c543873e3276432947
#
_entry.id   69e19acfad48b5c543873e3276432947
#
_cell.length_a   1.000
_cell.length_b   1.000
_cell.length_c   1.000
_cell.angle_alpha   90.00
_cell.angle_beta   90.00
_cell.angle_gamma   90.00
#
_symmetry.space_group_name_H-M   'P 1'
#
loop_
_entity.id
_entity.type
_entity.pdbx_description
1 polymer ?
#
loop_
_entity_poly.entity_id
_entity_poly.type
_entity_poly.pdbx_seq_one_letter_code
_entity_poly.pdbx_strand_id
1 'polypeptide(L)'
;MTDISLPLTFDPYSLDPEAAALLPRLASADAAVRRIALLALADLEDEALLGPIVAALRTDTSSDVRAQAAELLGAWERADAVTALCEALADRAEDVRDAAAQSLSNLKDPESGPLLAPWTTHDDPFVRQAALRGLRELRYAGALEPALAALSASEDGVRLEAVSVLGWLKSERALGPLTAIAAQDASAAVRRAAIGALGIGAAATDETIAALLSALRDAAWQVREEAAATLAKLRASSAQGALIAALDDDYWQVRLQAVRALGKLGDANAAASTAVAVLLTHAISNLRKEAALSLGELGDAASLPALHAAATDPDPEVRKAARIALAQIEKAH
;
A
#
# COMPACT_ATOMS: atom_id res chain seq x y z
N MET A 1 -45.77 12.46 -8.66
CA MET A 1 -45.28 12.38 -10.06
C MET A 1 -44.16 13.41 -10.18
N THR A 2 -42.98 13.03 -9.89
CA THR A 2 -41.76 13.88 -10.06
C THR A 2 -41.27 13.64 -11.48
N ASP A 3 -41.43 14.69 -12.28
CA ASP A 3 -40.97 14.75 -13.65
C ASP A 3 -39.43 14.73 -13.63
N ILE A 4 -38.82 13.63 -14.05
CA ILE A 4 -37.37 13.54 -14.24
C ILE A 4 -37.09 14.23 -15.57
N SER A 5 -36.87 15.54 -15.50
CA SER A 5 -36.42 16.32 -16.64
C SER A 5 -34.99 15.88 -16.98
N LEU A 6 -34.84 15.05 -17.99
CA LEU A 6 -33.56 14.73 -18.62
C LEU A 6 -32.91 16.04 -19.12
N PRO A 7 -31.59 16.22 -18.97
CA PRO A 7 -30.91 17.44 -19.46
C PRO A 7 -31.06 17.58 -20.98
N LEU A 8 -31.39 18.78 -21.41
CA LEU A 8 -31.83 19.24 -22.73
C LEU A 8 -30.76 19.22 -23.87
N THR A 9 -29.95 18.17 -23.98
CA THR A 9 -29.02 18.05 -25.14
C THR A 9 -29.06 16.65 -25.78
N PHE A 10 -30.11 15.89 -25.50
CA PHE A 10 -30.23 14.53 -26.00
C PHE A 10 -31.04 14.53 -27.29
N ASP A 11 -30.40 14.17 -28.42
CA ASP A 11 -31.12 13.93 -29.69
C ASP A 11 -31.56 12.42 -29.70
N PRO A 12 -32.87 12.14 -29.49
CA PRO A 12 -33.34 10.76 -29.44
C PRO A 12 -33.18 10.00 -30.77
N TYR A 13 -32.90 10.71 -31.87
CA TYR A 13 -32.73 10.11 -33.21
C TYR A 13 -31.28 9.70 -33.50
N SER A 14 -30.32 10.02 -32.62
CA SER A 14 -28.91 9.62 -32.79
C SER A 14 -28.52 8.40 -31.97
N LEU A 15 -29.44 7.86 -31.12
CA LEU A 15 -29.18 6.71 -30.27
C LEU A 15 -29.30 5.38 -31.03
N ASP A 16 -28.48 4.44 -30.57
CA ASP A 16 -28.66 3.03 -30.92
C ASP A 16 -30.11 2.59 -30.57
N PRO A 17 -30.82 1.87 -31.47
CA PRO A 17 -32.17 1.35 -31.20
C PRO A 17 -32.29 0.54 -29.92
N GLU A 18 -31.22 -0.18 -29.52
CA GLU A 18 -31.16 -0.96 -28.30
C GLU A 18 -31.12 -0.05 -27.07
N ALA A 19 -30.30 0.99 -27.09
CA ALA A 19 -30.26 2.01 -26.04
C ALA A 19 -31.62 2.69 -25.86
N ALA A 20 -32.27 3.06 -26.98
CA ALA A 20 -33.61 3.68 -26.97
C ALA A 20 -34.67 2.77 -26.34
N ALA A 21 -34.55 1.44 -26.47
CA ALA A 21 -35.44 0.48 -25.85
C ALA A 21 -35.15 0.25 -24.35
N LEU A 22 -33.91 0.44 -23.91
CA LEU A 22 -33.47 0.22 -22.52
C LEU A 22 -33.73 1.44 -21.62
N LEU A 23 -33.53 2.67 -22.11
CA LEU A 23 -33.66 3.89 -21.32
C LEU A 23 -34.99 4.02 -20.56
N PRO A 24 -36.18 3.71 -21.12
CA PRO A 24 -37.46 3.75 -20.38
C PRO A 24 -37.50 2.82 -19.17
N ARG A 25 -36.70 1.73 -19.16
CA ARG A 25 -36.63 0.79 -18.05
C ARG A 25 -35.97 1.37 -16.81
N LEU A 26 -35.17 2.45 -16.94
CA LEU A 26 -34.62 3.17 -15.80
C LEU A 26 -35.69 3.88 -14.96
N ALA A 27 -36.89 4.10 -15.50
CA ALA A 27 -38.03 4.65 -14.78
C ALA A 27 -38.94 3.54 -14.15
N SER A 28 -38.56 2.26 -14.22
CA SER A 28 -39.35 1.17 -13.63
C SER A 28 -39.51 1.32 -12.12
N ALA A 29 -40.65 0.99 -11.57
CA ALA A 29 -40.88 0.90 -10.13
C ALA A 29 -39.98 -0.19 -9.47
N ASP A 30 -39.65 -1.26 -10.22
CA ASP A 30 -38.81 -2.36 -9.76
C ASP A 30 -37.31 -2.03 -9.89
N ALA A 31 -36.62 -2.00 -8.76
CA ALA A 31 -35.18 -1.74 -8.69
C ALA A 31 -34.35 -2.78 -9.46
N ALA A 32 -34.76 -4.03 -9.50
CA ALA A 32 -34.07 -5.09 -10.24
C ALA A 32 -34.15 -4.82 -11.77
N VAL A 33 -35.27 -4.34 -12.26
CA VAL A 33 -35.42 -3.95 -13.66
C VAL A 33 -34.51 -2.77 -14.01
N ARG A 34 -34.43 -1.74 -13.13
CA ARG A 34 -33.54 -0.58 -13.32
C ARG A 34 -32.08 -1.01 -13.34
N ARG A 35 -31.67 -1.91 -12.40
CA ARG A 35 -30.30 -2.41 -12.33
C ARG A 35 -29.90 -3.18 -13.59
N ILE A 36 -30.77 -4.08 -14.09
CA ILE A 36 -30.54 -4.82 -15.34
C ILE A 36 -30.43 -3.87 -16.52
N ALA A 37 -31.26 -2.83 -16.56
CA ALA A 37 -31.20 -1.83 -17.61
C ALA A 37 -29.86 -1.06 -17.59
N LEU A 38 -29.36 -0.69 -16.40
CA LEU A 38 -28.03 -0.05 -16.27
C LEU A 38 -26.90 -0.93 -16.80
N LEU A 39 -26.90 -2.22 -16.44
CA LEU A 39 -25.90 -3.18 -16.94
C LEU A 39 -25.92 -3.26 -18.48
N ALA A 40 -27.12 -3.42 -19.05
CA ALA A 40 -27.26 -3.51 -20.50
C ALA A 40 -26.88 -2.20 -21.23
N LEU A 41 -27.16 -1.03 -20.62
CA LEU A 41 -26.72 0.27 -21.17
C LEU A 41 -25.21 0.42 -21.13
N ALA A 42 -24.55 -0.01 -20.04
CA ALA A 42 -23.11 0.05 -19.92
C ALA A 42 -22.40 -0.88 -20.92
N ASP A 43 -22.98 -2.06 -21.21
CA ASP A 43 -22.44 -3.02 -22.18
C ASP A 43 -22.42 -2.48 -23.63
N LEU A 44 -23.21 -1.44 -23.92
CA LEU A 44 -23.18 -0.77 -25.22
C LEU A 44 -21.95 0.14 -25.43
N GLU A 45 -21.21 0.46 -24.37
CA GLU A 45 -20.00 1.29 -24.38
C GLU A 45 -20.20 2.68 -25.09
N ASP A 46 -21.43 3.19 -25.14
CA ASP A 46 -21.74 4.47 -25.78
C ASP A 46 -21.63 5.62 -24.77
N GLU A 47 -20.73 6.56 -25.04
CA GLU A 47 -20.52 7.75 -24.21
C GLU A 47 -21.80 8.58 -23.98
N ALA A 48 -22.74 8.56 -24.90
CA ALA A 48 -24.02 9.25 -24.75
C ALA A 48 -24.86 8.68 -23.58
N LEU A 49 -24.58 7.45 -23.16
CA LEU A 49 -25.29 6.76 -22.06
C LEU A 49 -24.69 7.06 -20.68
N LEU A 50 -23.55 7.73 -20.61
CA LEU A 50 -22.91 8.10 -19.36
C LEU A 50 -23.83 8.97 -18.48
N GLY A 51 -24.50 9.95 -19.06
CA GLY A 51 -25.43 10.84 -18.34
C GLY A 51 -26.55 10.07 -17.58
N PRO A 52 -27.30 9.17 -18.20
CA PRO A 52 -28.25 8.29 -17.53
C PRO A 52 -27.66 7.45 -16.39
N ILE A 53 -26.44 6.91 -16.52
CA ILE A 53 -25.78 6.12 -15.46
C ILE A 53 -25.38 7.03 -14.29
N VAL A 54 -24.82 8.21 -14.56
CA VAL A 54 -24.51 9.24 -13.55
C VAL A 54 -25.78 9.68 -12.81
N ALA A 55 -26.89 9.89 -13.53
CA ALA A 55 -28.17 10.26 -12.93
C ALA A 55 -28.69 9.15 -11.99
N ALA A 56 -28.54 7.89 -12.38
CA ALA A 56 -28.92 6.74 -11.53
C ALA A 56 -28.10 6.69 -10.24
N LEU A 57 -26.77 6.93 -10.31
CA LEU A 57 -25.91 7.00 -9.12
C LEU A 57 -26.37 8.09 -8.16
N ARG A 58 -26.68 9.29 -8.68
CA ARG A 58 -27.04 10.45 -7.86
C ARG A 58 -28.44 10.40 -7.26
N THR A 59 -29.40 9.81 -7.98
CA THR A 59 -30.82 10.04 -7.67
C THR A 59 -31.69 8.81 -7.46
N ASP A 60 -31.19 7.59 -7.76
CA ASP A 60 -31.99 6.39 -7.56
C ASP A 60 -32.34 6.16 -6.09
N THR A 61 -33.56 5.77 -5.82
CA THR A 61 -34.05 5.52 -4.46
C THR A 61 -33.47 4.26 -3.83
N SER A 62 -33.09 3.26 -4.66
CA SER A 62 -32.47 2.01 -4.22
C SER A 62 -30.96 2.14 -4.12
N SER A 63 -30.38 1.75 -2.98
CA SER A 63 -28.92 1.64 -2.83
C SER A 63 -28.31 0.64 -3.79
N ASP A 64 -28.98 -0.49 -4.06
CA ASP A 64 -28.50 -1.52 -5.00
C ASP A 64 -28.32 -0.96 -6.42
N VAL A 65 -29.20 -0.05 -6.85
CA VAL A 65 -29.10 0.59 -8.17
C VAL A 65 -27.97 1.61 -8.17
N ARG A 66 -27.85 2.42 -7.10
CA ARG A 66 -26.76 3.38 -6.98
C ARG A 66 -25.40 2.70 -6.90
N ALA A 67 -25.26 1.62 -6.11
CA ALA A 67 -24.02 0.86 -6.03
C ALA A 67 -23.63 0.26 -7.39
N GLN A 68 -24.61 -0.33 -8.11
CA GLN A 68 -24.36 -0.82 -9.47
C GLN A 68 -23.93 0.29 -10.43
N ALA A 69 -24.55 1.47 -10.36
CA ALA A 69 -24.14 2.61 -11.17
C ALA A 69 -22.72 3.07 -10.82
N ALA A 70 -22.33 3.07 -9.53
CA ALA A 70 -20.98 3.38 -9.10
C ALA A 70 -19.94 2.39 -9.66
N GLU A 71 -20.23 1.08 -9.63
CA GLU A 71 -19.37 0.06 -10.23
C GLU A 71 -19.17 0.27 -11.73
N LEU A 72 -20.26 0.54 -12.46
CA LEU A 72 -20.23 0.74 -13.91
C LEU A 72 -19.44 1.98 -14.29
N LEU A 73 -19.60 3.09 -13.55
CA LEU A 73 -18.88 4.35 -13.80
C LEU A 73 -17.36 4.22 -13.60
N GLY A 74 -16.90 3.22 -12.87
CA GLY A 74 -15.46 2.94 -12.72
C GLY A 74 -14.72 2.59 -14.01
N ALA A 75 -15.46 2.22 -15.08
CA ALA A 75 -14.88 1.98 -16.41
C ALA A 75 -14.78 3.27 -17.26
N TRP A 76 -15.39 4.37 -16.80
CA TRP A 76 -15.48 5.63 -17.54
C TRP A 76 -14.61 6.70 -16.88
N GLU A 77 -13.42 6.95 -17.42
CA GLU A 77 -12.48 7.94 -16.87
C GLU A 77 -12.79 9.37 -17.38
N ARG A 78 -14.06 9.75 -17.29
CA ARG A 78 -14.56 11.08 -17.66
C ARG A 78 -14.86 11.93 -16.43
N ALA A 79 -14.67 13.23 -16.54
CA ALA A 79 -14.79 14.15 -15.41
C ALA A 79 -16.14 14.10 -14.70
N ASP A 80 -17.24 13.92 -15.43
CA ASP A 80 -18.59 13.80 -14.89
C ASP A 80 -18.81 12.48 -14.12
N ALA A 81 -18.26 11.36 -14.62
CA ALA A 81 -18.26 10.08 -13.93
C ALA A 81 -17.42 10.13 -12.65
N VAL A 82 -16.18 10.62 -12.75
CA VAL A 82 -15.27 10.75 -11.60
C VAL A 82 -15.87 11.68 -10.53
N THR A 83 -16.47 12.80 -10.93
CA THR A 83 -17.14 13.73 -9.99
C THR A 83 -18.30 13.04 -9.28
N ALA A 84 -19.15 12.30 -10.02
CA ALA A 84 -20.27 11.58 -9.42
C ALA A 84 -19.81 10.47 -8.45
N LEU A 85 -18.72 9.77 -8.78
CA LEU A 85 -18.11 8.78 -7.88
C LEU A 85 -17.54 9.43 -6.61
N CYS A 86 -16.90 10.61 -6.73
CA CYS A 86 -16.45 11.35 -5.56
C CYS A 86 -17.61 11.79 -4.66
N GLU A 87 -18.72 12.27 -5.21
CA GLU A 87 -19.94 12.62 -4.47
C GLU A 87 -20.52 11.39 -3.76
N ALA A 88 -20.50 10.22 -4.43
CA ALA A 88 -21.01 8.97 -3.89
C ALA A 88 -20.20 8.39 -2.72
N LEU A 89 -18.95 8.85 -2.49
CA LEU A 89 -18.19 8.52 -1.27
C LEU A 89 -18.90 8.98 0.01
N ALA A 90 -19.80 9.96 -0.08
CA ALA A 90 -20.61 10.45 1.04
C ALA A 90 -22.07 9.92 0.98
N ASP A 91 -22.36 8.90 0.19
CA ASP A 91 -23.71 8.29 0.14
C ASP A 91 -24.10 7.74 1.53
N ARG A 92 -25.41 7.80 1.82
CA ARG A 92 -25.98 7.27 3.07
C ARG A 92 -25.83 5.74 3.22
N ALA A 93 -25.72 5.03 2.11
CA ALA A 93 -25.62 3.57 2.06
C ALA A 93 -24.14 3.16 1.93
N GLU A 94 -23.70 2.24 2.77
CA GLU A 94 -22.31 1.78 2.85
C GLU A 94 -21.86 1.09 1.56
N ASP A 95 -22.74 0.24 1.00
CA ASP A 95 -22.53 -0.46 -0.26
C ASP A 95 -22.24 0.50 -1.44
N VAL A 96 -22.91 1.65 -1.47
CA VAL A 96 -22.66 2.69 -2.49
C VAL A 96 -21.32 3.37 -2.27
N ARG A 97 -21.00 3.72 -1.01
CA ARG A 97 -19.69 4.32 -0.66
C ARG A 97 -18.53 3.39 -1.04
N ASP A 98 -18.67 2.11 -0.71
CA ASP A 98 -17.64 1.10 -1.00
C ASP A 98 -17.46 0.88 -2.51
N ALA A 99 -18.56 0.80 -3.27
CA ALA A 99 -18.52 0.69 -4.72
C ALA A 99 -17.83 1.91 -5.36
N ALA A 100 -18.17 3.11 -4.91
CA ALA A 100 -17.53 4.35 -5.37
C ALA A 100 -16.03 4.38 -5.03
N ALA A 101 -15.64 4.03 -3.80
CA ALA A 101 -14.25 4.00 -3.38
C ALA A 101 -13.43 2.98 -4.19
N GLN A 102 -14.00 1.80 -4.47
CA GLN A 102 -13.36 0.79 -5.30
C GLN A 102 -13.19 1.28 -6.74
N SER A 103 -14.21 1.90 -7.33
CA SER A 103 -14.17 2.45 -8.69
C SER A 103 -13.13 3.55 -8.82
N LEU A 104 -13.06 4.49 -7.85
CA LEU A 104 -12.03 5.53 -7.81
C LEU A 104 -10.61 4.98 -7.65
N SER A 105 -10.44 3.85 -6.96
CA SER A 105 -9.14 3.18 -6.81
C SER A 105 -8.68 2.47 -8.10
N ASN A 106 -9.57 2.22 -9.03
CA ASN A 106 -9.27 1.54 -10.30
C ASN A 106 -8.95 2.51 -11.44
N LEU A 107 -9.14 3.82 -11.26
CA LEU A 107 -8.84 4.84 -12.26
C LEU A 107 -7.36 4.80 -12.68
N LYS A 108 -7.10 5.12 -13.95
CA LYS A 108 -5.75 5.10 -14.54
C LYS A 108 -5.34 6.45 -15.14
N ASP A 109 -6.32 7.30 -15.51
CA ASP A 109 -6.06 8.61 -16.10
C ASP A 109 -5.65 9.61 -15.00
N PRO A 110 -4.41 10.15 -15.02
CA PRO A 110 -3.94 11.15 -14.07
C PRO A 110 -4.78 12.43 -14.06
N GLU A 111 -5.50 12.74 -15.13
CA GLU A 111 -6.42 13.91 -15.21
C GLU A 111 -7.58 13.80 -14.21
N SER A 112 -7.85 12.62 -13.70
CA SER A 112 -8.80 12.40 -12.59
C SER A 112 -8.28 12.91 -11.24
N GLY A 113 -6.95 13.05 -11.07
CA GLY A 113 -6.33 13.46 -9.81
C GLY A 113 -6.82 14.82 -9.28
N PRO A 114 -6.89 15.88 -10.10
CA PRO A 114 -7.45 17.17 -9.68
C PRO A 114 -8.89 17.12 -9.19
N LEU A 115 -9.69 16.17 -9.67
CA LEU A 115 -11.08 15.97 -9.24
C LEU A 115 -11.17 15.27 -7.87
N LEU A 116 -10.23 14.38 -7.55
CA LEU A 116 -10.15 13.67 -6.26
C LEU A 116 -9.53 14.54 -5.16
N ALA A 117 -8.51 15.34 -5.49
CA ALA A 117 -7.72 16.07 -4.50
C ALA A 117 -8.54 16.91 -3.50
N PRO A 118 -9.62 17.62 -3.88
CA PRO A 118 -10.45 18.38 -2.92
C PRO A 118 -11.11 17.50 -1.84
N TRP A 119 -11.40 16.23 -2.13
CA TRP A 119 -12.07 15.32 -1.22
C TRP A 119 -11.17 14.80 -0.07
N THR A 120 -9.88 15.04 -0.15
CA THR A 120 -8.93 14.74 0.94
C THR A 120 -9.14 15.61 2.18
N THR A 121 -9.93 16.69 2.10
CA THR A 121 -10.27 17.59 3.20
C THR A 121 -11.71 17.47 3.68
N HIS A 122 -12.46 16.48 3.18
CA HIS A 122 -13.85 16.24 3.56
C HIS A 122 -14.00 15.91 5.06
N ASP A 123 -15.13 16.26 5.67
CA ASP A 123 -15.38 16.03 7.11
C ASP A 123 -15.40 14.54 7.46
N ASP A 124 -15.96 13.68 6.59
CA ASP A 124 -16.02 12.23 6.79
C ASP A 124 -14.64 11.59 6.55
N PRO A 125 -14.08 10.87 7.55
CA PRO A 125 -12.79 10.19 7.42
C PRO A 125 -12.77 9.10 6.34
N PHE A 126 -13.89 8.42 6.08
CA PHE A 126 -13.97 7.45 5.00
C PHE A 126 -13.72 8.10 3.64
N VAL A 127 -14.32 9.25 3.41
CA VAL A 127 -14.15 10.03 2.17
C VAL A 127 -12.69 10.45 2.00
N ARG A 128 -12.06 10.97 3.07
CA ARG A 128 -10.64 11.34 3.05
C ARG A 128 -9.74 10.15 2.70
N GLN A 129 -9.98 9.00 3.34
CA GLN A 129 -9.21 7.78 3.06
C GLN A 129 -9.38 7.31 1.62
N ALA A 130 -10.61 7.27 1.12
CA ALA A 130 -10.90 6.84 -0.24
C ALA A 130 -10.25 7.77 -1.28
N ALA A 131 -10.31 9.08 -1.06
CA ALA A 131 -9.68 10.07 -1.93
C ALA A 131 -8.14 9.92 -1.95
N LEU A 132 -7.51 9.81 -0.79
CA LEU A 132 -6.06 9.59 -0.69
C LEU A 132 -5.63 8.28 -1.36
N ARG A 133 -6.40 7.19 -1.18
CA ARG A 133 -6.16 5.91 -1.85
C ARG A 133 -6.26 6.04 -3.36
N GLY A 134 -7.31 6.68 -3.87
CA GLY A 134 -7.46 6.95 -5.30
C GLY A 134 -6.29 7.75 -5.87
N LEU A 135 -5.86 8.82 -5.20
CA LEU A 135 -4.69 9.60 -5.60
C LEU A 135 -3.39 8.79 -5.61
N ARG A 136 -3.22 7.85 -4.68
CA ARG A 136 -2.08 6.93 -4.65
C ARG A 136 -2.10 5.99 -5.86
N GLU A 137 -3.23 5.34 -6.13
CA GLU A 137 -3.37 4.40 -7.25
C GLU A 137 -3.21 5.09 -8.61
N LEU A 138 -3.71 6.32 -8.74
CA LEU A 138 -3.49 7.18 -9.90
C LEU A 138 -2.05 7.65 -10.05
N ARG A 139 -1.24 7.50 -9.00
CA ARG A 139 0.12 8.05 -8.97
C ARG A 139 0.14 9.56 -9.21
N TYR A 140 -0.84 10.26 -8.69
CA TYR A 140 -0.99 11.69 -8.94
C TYR A 140 0.07 12.52 -8.21
N ALA A 141 0.95 13.17 -8.95
CA ALA A 141 2.05 13.97 -8.37
C ALA A 141 1.57 15.15 -7.52
N GLY A 142 0.40 15.71 -7.84
CA GLY A 142 -0.23 16.81 -7.07
C GLY A 142 -0.75 16.40 -5.68
N ALA A 143 -0.70 15.11 -5.32
CA ALA A 143 -1.14 14.63 -4.01
C ALA A 143 -0.19 14.98 -2.84
N LEU A 144 0.98 15.59 -3.09
CA LEU A 144 1.96 15.90 -2.05
C LEU A 144 1.38 16.77 -0.94
N GLU A 145 0.81 17.93 -1.27
CA GLU A 145 0.26 18.84 -0.26
C GLU A 145 -0.96 18.26 0.46
N PRO A 146 -1.95 17.66 -0.24
CA PRO A 146 -3.02 16.93 0.42
C PRO A 146 -2.54 15.86 1.40
N ALA A 147 -1.55 15.05 1.02
CA ALA A 147 -1.03 13.99 1.88
C ALA A 147 -0.24 14.54 3.07
N LEU A 148 0.56 15.60 2.90
CA LEU A 148 1.24 16.27 4.01
C LEU A 148 0.24 16.83 5.03
N ALA A 149 -0.84 17.47 4.57
CA ALA A 149 -1.89 17.97 5.46
C ALA A 149 -2.60 16.84 6.21
N ALA A 150 -2.86 15.71 5.54
CA ALA A 150 -3.55 14.57 6.12
C ALA A 150 -2.75 13.81 7.20
N LEU A 151 -1.43 14.04 7.33
CA LEU A 151 -0.61 13.47 8.42
C LEU A 151 -1.06 13.94 9.82
N SER A 152 -1.77 15.06 9.93
CA SER A 152 -2.29 15.59 11.19
C SER A 152 -3.72 15.14 11.51
N ALA A 153 -4.32 14.27 10.70
CA ALA A 153 -5.67 13.78 10.92
C ALA A 153 -5.79 12.99 12.23
N SER A 154 -6.94 13.10 12.91
CA SER A 154 -7.23 12.35 14.14
C SER A 154 -7.29 10.85 13.92
N GLU A 155 -7.85 10.43 12.79
CA GLU A 155 -8.05 9.03 12.44
C GLU A 155 -6.76 8.42 11.85
N ASP A 156 -6.34 7.31 12.43
CA ASP A 156 -5.13 6.60 12.02
C ASP A 156 -5.21 6.04 10.58
N GLY A 157 -6.39 5.66 10.11
CA GLY A 157 -6.60 5.23 8.73
C GLY A 157 -6.31 6.33 7.71
N VAL A 158 -6.68 7.58 8.01
CA VAL A 158 -6.36 8.73 7.13
C VAL A 158 -4.86 8.99 7.11
N ARG A 159 -4.21 9.00 8.30
CA ARG A 159 -2.74 9.16 8.38
C ARG A 159 -2.00 8.04 7.68
N LEU A 160 -2.51 6.80 7.76
CA LEU A 160 -1.92 5.63 7.08
C LEU A 160 -1.94 5.78 5.55
N GLU A 161 -3.06 6.21 4.98
CA GLU A 161 -3.14 6.48 3.53
C GLU A 161 -2.24 7.66 3.13
N ALA A 162 -2.18 8.72 3.96
CA ALA A 162 -1.28 9.85 3.73
C ALA A 162 0.19 9.40 3.67
N VAL A 163 0.64 8.61 4.63
CA VAL A 163 1.98 8.01 4.64
C VAL A 163 2.23 7.18 3.39
N SER A 164 1.23 6.40 2.94
CA SER A 164 1.33 5.56 1.75
C SER A 164 1.49 6.40 0.47
N VAL A 165 0.75 7.50 0.34
CA VAL A 165 0.90 8.48 -0.75
C VAL A 165 2.30 9.07 -0.75
N LEU A 166 2.77 9.56 0.41
CA LEU A 166 4.09 10.23 0.53
C LEU A 166 5.24 9.27 0.24
N GLY A 167 5.14 8.02 0.70
CA GLY A 167 6.14 6.98 0.41
C GLY A 167 6.24 6.70 -1.09
N TRP A 168 5.09 6.69 -1.79
CA TRP A 168 5.08 6.50 -3.23
C TRP A 168 5.67 7.71 -3.99
N LEU A 169 5.33 8.95 -3.58
CA LEU A 169 5.80 10.19 -4.23
C LEU A 169 7.30 10.40 -4.12
N LYS A 170 7.96 9.81 -3.13
CA LYS A 170 9.42 9.90 -2.90
C LYS A 170 9.95 11.33 -2.82
N SER A 171 9.13 12.25 -2.33
CA SER A 171 9.50 13.66 -2.22
C SER A 171 10.41 13.88 -1.02
N GLU A 172 11.52 14.59 -1.21
CA GLU A 172 12.42 15.00 -0.11
C GLU A 172 11.68 15.82 0.95
N ARG A 173 10.66 16.58 0.55
CA ARG A 173 9.81 17.36 1.46
C ARG A 173 9.01 16.49 2.44
N ALA A 174 8.79 15.22 2.12
CA ALA A 174 8.11 14.28 2.99
C ALA A 174 9.03 13.64 4.05
N LEU A 175 10.36 13.70 3.91
CA LEU A 175 11.29 13.00 4.80
C LEU A 175 11.15 13.42 6.26
N GLY A 176 11.21 14.73 6.55
CA GLY A 176 11.05 15.24 7.91
C GLY A 176 9.68 14.87 8.52
N PRO A 177 8.54 15.17 7.86
CA PRO A 177 7.23 14.74 8.33
C PRO A 177 7.10 13.22 8.55
N LEU A 178 7.59 12.39 7.63
CA LEU A 178 7.58 10.92 7.79
C LEU A 178 8.44 10.46 8.96
N THR A 179 9.59 11.08 9.18
CA THR A 179 10.47 10.83 10.34
C THR A 179 9.75 11.13 11.65
N ALA A 180 9.02 12.26 11.72
CA ALA A 180 8.24 12.62 12.90
C ALA A 180 7.10 11.60 13.15
N ILE A 181 6.37 11.20 12.12
CA ILE A 181 5.32 10.17 12.21
C ILE A 181 5.92 8.82 12.66
N ALA A 182 7.02 8.41 12.08
CA ALA A 182 7.70 7.17 12.46
C ALA A 182 8.10 7.10 13.94
N ALA A 183 8.43 8.25 14.53
CA ALA A 183 8.87 8.35 15.92
C ALA A 183 7.72 8.52 16.93
N GLN A 184 6.61 9.19 16.55
CA GLN A 184 5.67 9.75 17.53
C GLN A 184 4.22 9.36 17.31
N ASP A 185 3.84 8.77 16.17
CA ASP A 185 2.44 8.40 15.94
C ASP A 185 1.94 7.40 16.99
N ALA A 186 0.73 7.61 17.49
CA ALA A 186 0.12 6.73 18.48
C ALA A 186 -0.13 5.31 17.92
N SER A 187 -0.47 5.22 16.63
CA SER A 187 -0.73 3.94 15.94
C SER A 187 0.56 3.27 15.49
N ALA A 188 0.82 2.07 15.97
CA ALA A 188 1.96 1.27 15.52
C ALA A 188 1.89 0.95 14.01
N ALA A 189 0.70 0.83 13.44
CA ALA A 189 0.51 0.60 12.02
C ALA A 189 0.99 1.81 11.19
N VAL A 190 0.70 3.02 11.65
CA VAL A 190 1.13 4.26 10.99
C VAL A 190 2.65 4.44 11.14
N ARG A 191 3.22 4.20 12.35
CA ARG A 191 4.68 4.24 12.54
C ARG A 191 5.40 3.25 11.62
N ARG A 192 4.91 1.99 11.55
CA ARG A 192 5.45 0.96 10.66
C ARG A 192 5.42 1.40 9.19
N ALA A 193 4.29 1.93 8.72
CA ALA A 193 4.16 2.42 7.36
C ALA A 193 5.15 3.56 7.06
N ALA A 194 5.33 4.50 8.00
CA ALA A 194 6.27 5.60 7.87
C ALA A 194 7.73 5.11 7.79
N ILE A 195 8.10 4.12 8.61
CA ILE A 195 9.40 3.45 8.54
C ILE A 195 9.63 2.82 7.16
N GLY A 196 8.64 2.09 6.62
CA GLY A 196 8.72 1.53 5.28
C GLY A 196 8.85 2.58 4.18
N ALA A 197 8.11 3.69 4.31
CA ALA A 197 8.13 4.81 3.37
C ALA A 197 9.50 5.51 3.33
N LEU A 198 10.19 5.65 4.46
CA LEU A 198 11.54 6.20 4.54
C LEU A 198 12.58 5.36 3.75
N GLY A 199 12.31 4.08 3.53
CA GLY A 199 13.16 3.17 2.74
C GLY A 199 12.91 3.21 1.22
N ILE A 200 11.94 3.99 0.74
CA ILE A 200 11.56 4.04 -0.69
C ILE A 200 12.18 5.25 -1.42
N GLY A 201 12.62 6.25 -0.67
CA GLY A 201 13.09 7.55 -1.18
C GLY A 201 14.55 7.59 -1.63
N ALA A 202 15.05 8.81 -1.72
CA ALA A 202 16.42 9.18 -2.03
C ALA A 202 17.43 8.64 -0.99
N ALA A 203 18.73 8.89 -1.22
CA ALA A 203 19.81 8.44 -0.35
C ALA A 203 19.49 8.63 1.14
N ALA A 204 19.79 7.60 1.94
CA ALA A 204 19.59 7.63 3.38
C ALA A 204 20.36 8.81 4.01
N THR A 205 19.61 9.76 4.57
CA THR A 205 20.22 10.83 5.37
C THR A 205 20.56 10.32 6.77
N ASP A 206 21.49 10.98 7.45
CA ASP A 206 21.83 10.64 8.83
C ASP A 206 20.58 10.70 9.74
N GLU A 207 19.67 11.65 9.49
CA GLU A 207 18.40 11.79 10.20
C GLU A 207 17.48 10.58 9.96
N THR A 208 17.35 10.13 8.72
CA THR A 208 16.59 8.93 8.38
C THR A 208 17.17 7.70 9.08
N ILE A 209 18.48 7.51 9.03
CA ILE A 209 19.15 6.39 9.71
C ILE A 209 18.95 6.45 11.22
N ALA A 210 19.07 7.63 11.84
CA ALA A 210 18.84 7.81 13.28
C ALA A 210 17.39 7.43 13.68
N ALA A 211 16.39 7.80 12.86
CA ALA A 211 15.00 7.42 13.08
C ALA A 211 14.80 5.90 12.99
N LEU A 212 15.41 5.25 11.99
CA LEU A 212 15.34 3.80 11.81
C LEU A 212 16.03 3.04 12.96
N LEU A 213 17.17 3.54 13.44
CA LEU A 213 17.86 3.00 14.62
C LEU A 213 17.02 3.14 15.89
N SER A 214 16.28 4.24 16.05
CA SER A 214 15.34 4.42 17.13
C SER A 214 14.17 3.44 17.01
N ALA A 215 13.65 3.23 15.82
CA ALA A 215 12.53 2.34 15.53
C ALA A 215 12.87 0.85 15.78
N LEU A 216 14.14 0.43 15.78
CA LEU A 216 14.56 -0.90 16.24
C LEU A 216 14.29 -1.15 17.73
N ARG A 217 13.92 -0.11 18.49
CA ARG A 217 13.55 -0.18 19.91
C ARG A 217 12.08 0.15 20.15
N ASP A 218 11.25 0.19 19.12
CA ASP A 218 9.81 0.46 19.25
C ASP A 218 9.13 -0.60 20.13
N ALA A 219 8.10 -0.20 20.89
CA ALA A 219 7.32 -1.12 21.70
C ALA A 219 6.63 -2.21 20.86
N ALA A 220 6.20 -1.88 19.62
CA ALA A 220 5.56 -2.81 18.71
C ALA A 220 6.62 -3.56 17.86
N TRP A 221 6.60 -4.88 17.94
CA TRP A 221 7.56 -5.71 17.19
C TRP A 221 7.47 -5.55 15.66
N GLN A 222 6.28 -5.26 15.13
CA GLN A 222 6.08 -5.02 13.70
C GLN A 222 6.84 -3.78 13.21
N VAL A 223 6.98 -2.76 14.07
CA VAL A 223 7.76 -1.55 13.77
C VAL A 223 9.26 -1.89 13.78
N ARG A 224 9.71 -2.68 14.78
CA ARG A 224 11.11 -3.14 14.86
C ARG A 224 11.50 -4.01 13.66
N GLU A 225 10.59 -4.91 13.26
CA GLU A 225 10.76 -5.75 12.05
C GLU A 225 10.95 -4.90 10.79
N GLU A 226 10.04 -3.94 10.56
CA GLU A 226 10.10 -3.05 9.40
C GLU A 226 11.35 -2.16 9.42
N ALA A 227 11.80 -1.72 10.60
CA ALA A 227 13.03 -0.95 10.75
C ALA A 227 14.26 -1.76 10.31
N ALA A 228 14.37 -3.02 10.75
CA ALA A 228 15.44 -3.90 10.32
C ALA A 228 15.41 -4.14 8.80
N ALA A 229 14.21 -4.36 8.23
CA ALA A 229 14.03 -4.55 6.80
C ALA A 229 14.43 -3.29 5.99
N THR A 230 14.07 -2.11 6.49
CA THR A 230 14.35 -0.84 5.84
C THR A 230 15.85 -0.50 5.91
N LEU A 231 16.50 -0.71 7.05
CA LEU A 231 17.96 -0.57 7.18
C LEU A 231 18.74 -1.47 6.21
N ALA A 232 18.23 -2.69 5.98
CA ALA A 232 18.80 -3.60 4.98
C ALA A 232 18.64 -3.07 3.55
N LYS A 233 17.48 -2.52 3.19
CA LYS A 233 17.25 -1.90 1.86
C LYS A 233 18.20 -0.73 1.62
N LEU A 234 18.44 0.08 2.64
CA LEU A 234 19.33 1.24 2.57
C LEU A 234 20.81 0.88 2.69
N ARG A 235 21.16 -0.37 2.97
CA ARG A 235 22.52 -0.85 3.23
C ARG A 235 23.26 0.01 4.25
N ALA A 236 22.58 0.37 5.34
CA ALA A 236 23.06 1.27 6.37
C ALA A 236 24.12 0.56 7.25
N SER A 237 25.39 0.63 6.87
CA SER A 237 26.50 -0.02 7.61
C SER A 237 26.61 0.47 9.06
N SER A 238 26.27 1.72 9.33
CA SER A 238 26.21 2.28 10.70
C SER A 238 25.18 1.61 11.61
N ALA A 239 24.20 0.85 11.05
CA ALA A 239 23.21 0.13 11.80
C ALA A 239 23.67 -1.25 12.32
N GLN A 240 24.86 -1.72 11.94
CA GLN A 240 25.35 -3.06 12.24
C GLN A 240 25.25 -3.42 13.72
N GLY A 241 25.74 -2.56 14.62
CA GLY A 241 25.69 -2.84 16.07
C GLY A 241 24.26 -2.96 16.61
N ALA A 242 23.33 -2.14 16.12
CA ALA A 242 21.93 -2.20 16.50
C ALA A 242 21.23 -3.45 15.93
N LEU A 243 21.57 -3.87 14.72
CA LEU A 243 21.05 -5.10 14.11
C LEU A 243 21.58 -6.35 14.81
N ILE A 244 22.85 -6.34 15.27
CA ILE A 244 23.39 -7.43 16.11
C ILE A 244 22.60 -7.51 17.41
N ALA A 245 22.29 -6.39 18.07
CA ALA A 245 21.46 -6.40 19.28
C ALA A 245 20.03 -6.91 19.01
N ALA A 246 19.48 -6.68 17.82
CA ALA A 246 18.15 -7.15 17.41
C ALA A 246 18.10 -8.69 17.16
N LEU A 247 19.24 -9.39 17.12
CA LEU A 247 19.27 -10.86 17.07
C LEU A 247 18.73 -11.52 18.35
N ASP A 248 18.70 -10.78 19.46
CA ASP A 248 18.17 -11.22 20.76
C ASP A 248 16.74 -10.71 21.04
N ASP A 249 16.05 -10.15 20.02
CA ASP A 249 14.67 -9.68 20.18
C ASP A 249 13.73 -10.83 20.63
N ASP A 250 12.74 -10.52 21.46
CA ASP A 250 11.75 -11.49 21.93
C ASP A 250 10.97 -12.14 20.79
N TYR A 251 10.77 -11.41 19.69
CA TYR A 251 10.02 -11.86 18.52
C TYR A 251 10.94 -12.41 17.42
N TRP A 252 10.74 -13.67 17.08
CA TRP A 252 11.55 -14.36 16.06
C TRP A 252 11.50 -13.69 14.67
N GLN A 253 10.40 -12.98 14.34
CA GLN A 253 10.27 -12.22 13.09
C GLN A 253 11.29 -11.09 13.04
N VAL A 254 11.47 -10.37 14.14
CA VAL A 254 12.48 -9.31 14.24
C VAL A 254 13.88 -9.89 14.11
N ARG A 255 14.18 -11.00 14.83
CA ARG A 255 15.47 -11.71 14.69
C ARG A 255 15.72 -12.12 13.23
N LEU A 256 14.70 -12.64 12.54
CA LEU A 256 14.80 -13.05 11.15
C LEU A 256 15.19 -11.88 10.23
N GLN A 257 14.54 -10.73 10.39
CA GLN A 257 14.86 -9.54 9.60
C GLN A 257 16.23 -8.96 9.95
N ALA A 258 16.63 -9.01 11.23
CA ALA A 258 17.96 -8.57 11.64
C ALA A 258 19.07 -9.43 11.01
N VAL A 259 18.90 -10.77 10.99
CA VAL A 259 19.81 -11.68 10.29
C VAL A 259 19.94 -11.32 8.81
N ARG A 260 18.81 -11.17 8.11
CA ARG A 260 18.78 -10.76 6.69
C ARG A 260 19.46 -9.43 6.45
N ALA A 261 19.20 -8.48 7.37
CA ALA A 261 19.79 -7.15 7.27
C ALA A 261 21.30 -7.21 7.36
N LEU A 262 21.84 -7.96 8.32
CA LEU A 262 23.30 -8.13 8.50
C LEU A 262 23.96 -8.76 7.27
N GLY A 263 23.36 -9.80 6.68
CA GLY A 263 23.85 -10.38 5.42
C GLY A 263 23.93 -9.36 4.28
N LYS A 264 22.86 -8.58 4.10
CA LYS A 264 22.77 -7.55 3.03
C LYS A 264 23.70 -6.36 3.20
N LEU A 265 24.19 -6.08 4.41
CA LEU A 265 25.21 -5.05 4.62
C LEU A 265 26.51 -5.41 3.90
N GLY A 266 26.83 -6.70 3.73
CA GLY A 266 27.89 -7.18 2.85
C GLY A 266 29.33 -6.86 3.30
N ASP A 267 29.48 -6.22 4.44
CA ASP A 267 30.81 -5.96 5.02
C ASP A 267 31.23 -7.18 5.84
N ALA A 268 32.28 -7.87 5.42
CA ALA A 268 32.92 -8.95 6.16
C ALA A 268 33.36 -8.43 7.53
N ASN A 269 32.47 -8.49 8.51
CA ASN A 269 32.70 -8.04 9.86
C ASN A 269 32.62 -9.23 10.83
N ALA A 270 33.71 -9.56 11.46
CA ALA A 270 33.81 -10.68 12.39
C ALA A 270 32.77 -10.64 13.53
N ALA A 271 32.36 -9.44 13.98
CA ALA A 271 31.32 -9.32 15.01
C ALA A 271 29.94 -9.74 14.48
N ALA A 272 29.56 -9.36 13.25
CA ALA A 272 28.32 -9.76 12.63
C ALA A 272 28.31 -11.27 12.35
N SER A 273 29.39 -11.80 11.75
CA SER A 273 29.53 -13.22 11.44
C SER A 273 29.43 -14.09 12.71
N THR A 274 30.11 -13.69 13.78
CA THR A 274 30.06 -14.41 15.07
C THR A 274 28.64 -14.39 15.65
N ALA A 275 27.97 -13.24 15.65
CA ALA A 275 26.62 -13.11 16.20
C ALA A 275 25.60 -13.92 15.38
N VAL A 276 25.67 -13.89 14.06
CA VAL A 276 24.78 -14.67 13.18
C VAL A 276 25.05 -16.18 13.30
N ALA A 277 26.32 -16.59 13.46
CA ALA A 277 26.68 -18.01 13.58
C ALA A 277 26.00 -18.69 14.79
N VAL A 278 25.77 -17.98 15.89
CA VAL A 278 25.02 -18.49 17.06
C VAL A 278 23.64 -18.98 16.66
N LEU A 279 22.99 -18.34 15.72
CA LEU A 279 21.64 -18.68 15.26
C LEU A 279 21.57 -19.97 14.40
N LEU A 280 22.71 -20.52 13.97
CA LEU A 280 22.75 -21.82 13.28
C LEU A 280 22.29 -22.97 14.16
N THR A 281 22.26 -22.81 15.49
CA THR A 281 21.79 -23.81 16.46
C THR A 281 20.41 -23.49 17.05
N HIS A 282 19.74 -22.45 16.53
CA HIS A 282 18.45 -22.01 17.07
C HIS A 282 17.34 -23.04 16.86
N ALA A 283 16.34 -23.11 17.77
CA ALA A 283 15.25 -24.06 17.71
C ALA A 283 14.40 -23.95 16.43
N ILE A 284 14.21 -22.73 15.93
CA ILE A 284 13.42 -22.42 14.72
C ILE A 284 14.28 -22.65 13.48
N SER A 285 13.94 -23.65 12.65
CA SER A 285 14.70 -24.00 11.44
C SER A 285 14.80 -22.85 10.43
N ASN A 286 13.75 -22.01 10.33
CA ASN A 286 13.76 -20.86 9.43
C ASN A 286 14.83 -19.81 9.81
N LEU A 287 15.10 -19.63 11.13
CA LEU A 287 16.21 -18.79 11.60
C LEU A 287 17.57 -19.42 11.28
N ARG A 288 17.73 -20.75 11.49
CA ARG A 288 18.97 -21.46 11.14
C ARG A 288 19.27 -21.35 9.64
N LYS A 289 18.24 -21.55 8.80
CA LYS A 289 18.36 -21.40 7.34
C LYS A 289 18.83 -20.00 6.96
N GLU A 290 18.17 -18.98 7.48
CA GLU A 290 18.50 -17.59 7.16
C GLU A 290 19.88 -17.19 7.67
N ALA A 291 20.26 -17.67 8.87
CA ALA A 291 21.62 -17.47 9.38
C ALA A 291 22.68 -18.06 8.45
N ALA A 292 22.45 -19.27 7.92
CA ALA A 292 23.37 -19.88 6.96
C ALA A 292 23.50 -19.03 5.68
N LEU A 293 22.38 -18.54 5.11
CA LEU A 293 22.40 -17.70 3.92
C LEU A 293 23.14 -16.37 4.19
N SER A 294 22.85 -15.71 5.30
CA SER A 294 23.47 -14.45 5.67
C SER A 294 24.97 -14.59 5.92
N LEU A 295 25.44 -15.70 6.48
CA LEU A 295 26.89 -15.98 6.61
C LEU A 295 27.57 -16.13 5.26
N GLY A 296 26.89 -16.72 4.27
CA GLY A 296 27.37 -16.77 2.89
C GLY A 296 27.50 -15.37 2.26
N GLU A 297 26.50 -14.50 2.50
CA GLU A 297 26.52 -13.12 2.03
C GLU A 297 27.61 -12.26 2.71
N LEU A 298 27.87 -12.49 4.02
CA LEU A 298 28.96 -11.84 4.77
C LEU A 298 30.34 -12.28 4.29
N GLY A 299 30.48 -13.50 3.78
CA GLY A 299 31.72 -13.97 3.17
C GLY A 299 32.89 -14.22 4.13
N ASP A 300 32.67 -14.25 5.44
CA ASP A 300 33.72 -14.42 6.43
C ASP A 300 34.15 -15.90 6.57
N ALA A 301 35.42 -16.19 6.23
CA ALA A 301 35.98 -17.54 6.32
C ALA A 301 35.96 -18.13 7.74
N ALA A 302 35.91 -17.30 8.78
CA ALA A 302 35.77 -17.76 10.16
C ALA A 302 34.43 -18.51 10.41
N SER A 303 33.43 -18.33 9.53
CA SER A 303 32.12 -19.00 9.58
C SER A 303 32.14 -20.45 9.04
N LEU A 304 33.17 -20.84 8.29
CA LEU A 304 33.24 -22.17 7.64
C LEU A 304 33.01 -23.34 8.61
N PRO A 305 33.62 -23.41 9.79
CA PRO A 305 33.40 -24.54 10.70
C PRO A 305 31.94 -24.68 11.15
N ALA A 306 31.26 -23.56 11.43
CA ALA A 306 29.85 -23.54 11.83
C ALA A 306 28.91 -23.92 10.66
N LEU A 307 29.22 -23.48 9.44
CA LEU A 307 28.48 -23.85 8.24
C LEU A 307 28.66 -25.34 7.87
N HIS A 308 29.86 -25.91 8.07
CA HIS A 308 30.06 -27.36 7.90
C HIS A 308 29.21 -28.18 8.87
N ALA A 309 29.08 -27.75 10.12
CA ALA A 309 28.15 -28.38 11.08
C ALA A 309 26.68 -28.23 10.61
N ALA A 310 26.26 -27.06 10.16
CA ALA A 310 24.91 -26.81 9.65
C ALA A 310 24.60 -27.60 8.34
N ALA A 311 25.61 -28.03 7.59
CA ALA A 311 25.40 -28.86 6.40
C ALA A 311 24.91 -30.30 6.74
N THR A 312 24.87 -30.66 8.02
CA THR A 312 24.30 -31.93 8.55
C THR A 312 23.00 -31.72 9.35
N ASP A 313 22.41 -30.51 9.31
CA ASP A 313 21.17 -30.16 10.03
C ASP A 313 20.04 -31.17 9.71
N PRO A 314 19.16 -31.48 10.66
CA PRO A 314 17.99 -32.33 10.41
C PRO A 314 17.04 -31.74 9.35
N ASP A 315 16.95 -30.40 9.22
CA ASP A 315 16.12 -29.73 8.23
C ASP A 315 16.83 -29.63 6.85
N PRO A 316 16.23 -30.15 5.76
CA PRO A 316 16.83 -30.16 4.44
C PRO A 316 17.09 -28.77 3.88
N GLU A 317 16.25 -27.77 4.19
CA GLU A 317 16.42 -26.40 3.73
C GLU A 317 17.62 -25.71 4.43
N VAL A 318 17.87 -26.04 5.70
CA VAL A 318 19.07 -25.56 6.41
C VAL A 318 20.32 -26.18 5.79
N ARG A 319 20.33 -27.53 5.54
CA ARG A 319 21.46 -28.17 4.84
C ARG A 319 21.76 -27.55 3.49
N LYS A 320 20.71 -27.25 2.71
CA LYS A 320 20.85 -26.61 1.39
C LYS A 320 21.44 -25.20 1.51
N ALA A 321 20.92 -24.38 2.43
CA ALA A 321 21.42 -23.03 2.69
C ALA A 321 22.90 -23.05 3.13
N ALA A 322 23.27 -23.95 4.04
CA ALA A 322 24.66 -24.10 4.49
C ALA A 322 25.61 -24.47 3.36
N ARG A 323 25.23 -25.38 2.45
CA ARG A 323 26.05 -25.74 1.28
C ARG A 323 26.21 -24.59 0.30
N ILE A 324 25.15 -23.78 0.10
CA ILE A 324 25.22 -22.58 -0.73
C ILE A 324 26.21 -21.57 -0.13
N ALA A 325 26.11 -21.33 1.18
CA ALA A 325 27.01 -20.42 1.90
C ALA A 325 28.48 -20.87 1.84
N LEU A 326 28.74 -22.17 2.07
CA LEU A 326 30.08 -22.74 1.95
C LEU A 326 30.68 -22.47 0.56
N ALA A 327 29.92 -22.78 -0.50
CA ALA A 327 30.37 -22.57 -1.87
C ALA A 327 30.60 -21.07 -2.21
N GLN A 328 29.83 -20.16 -1.62
CA GLN A 328 30.04 -18.72 -1.78
C GLN A 328 31.34 -18.26 -1.13
N ILE A 329 31.61 -18.66 0.12
CA ILE A 329 32.80 -18.27 0.85
C ILE A 329 34.05 -18.87 0.22
N GLU A 330 34.04 -20.17 -0.11
CA GLU A 330 35.17 -20.87 -0.74
C GLU A 330 35.53 -20.32 -2.13
N LYS A 331 34.57 -19.77 -2.86
CA LYS A 331 34.81 -19.13 -4.15
C LYS A 331 35.40 -17.72 -4.02
N ALA A 332 35.17 -17.05 -2.91
CA ALA A 332 35.62 -15.67 -2.66
C ALA A 332 37.06 -15.61 -2.13
N HIS A 333 37.59 -16.73 -1.62
CA HIS A 333 38.92 -16.93 -1.05
C HIS A 333 39.73 -17.92 -1.87
#